data_4137644611915caa7c973954e5a1063b
#
_entry.id   4137644611915caa7c973954e5a1063b
#
_cell.length_a   1.000
_cell.length_b   1.000
_cell.length_c   1.000
_cell.angle_alpha   90.00
_cell.angle_beta   90.00
_cell.angle_gamma   90.00
#
_symmetry.space_group_name_H-M   'P 1'
#
loop_
_entity.id
_entity.type
_entity.pdbx_description
1 polymer ?
#
loop_
_entity_poly.entity_id
_entity_poly.type
_entity_poly.pdbx_seq_one_letter_code
_entity_poly.pdbx_strand_id
1 'polypeptide(L)'
;MYRLTSKLVIYRNIGKDSILFKLADIFQRFSTGQYVKEDLITEIYDQIHNLLDLSTRYGFDKNLWHNYLAFLLAMSENPFTLVSEKVGANEGTVNEFAKGDFAIFKQLFDYDFSAIEKELGIDCFSVVLNYKAIVKSEQIFNKSVSEKVQQLSTDIEKAEDESEMYKIVTDFYRTYGVGKFGLNKAFRVNHNENTRQAGEILEPITTTGNMSLDDLIGYESQKQKLIENTEAFVKGKKANNVLLFGDAGTGKSTSIKAILNKYYSQGLRMIEVYKHEFKDLSTIISEIKNRNYRFIIYMDDLSFEEFEIEYKCLKAVIAGGLETKPDNSLIYATSHRRHLI
;
A
#
# COMPACT_ATOMS: atom_id res chain seq x y z
N MET A 1 -23.67 -11.24 -10.22
CA MET A 1 -22.38 -10.51 -10.12
C MET A 1 -22.27 -9.40 -11.17
N TYR A 2 -22.34 -9.68 -12.47
CA TYR A 2 -22.20 -8.67 -13.55
C TYR A 2 -23.13 -7.45 -13.39
N ARG A 3 -24.43 -7.66 -13.08
CA ARG A 3 -25.38 -6.56 -12.85
C ARG A 3 -24.99 -5.63 -11.67
N LEU A 4 -24.22 -6.11 -10.75
CA LEU A 4 -23.69 -5.35 -9.62
C LEU A 4 -22.46 -4.55 -10.07
N THR A 5 -21.43 -5.22 -10.56
CA THR A 5 -20.15 -4.59 -10.93
C THR A 5 -20.30 -3.58 -12.06
N SER A 6 -21.24 -3.77 -12.98
CA SER A 6 -21.52 -2.81 -14.07
C SER A 6 -21.97 -1.43 -13.59
N LYS A 7 -22.50 -1.33 -12.36
CA LYS A 7 -22.99 -0.09 -11.74
C LYS A 7 -21.97 0.62 -10.87
N LEU A 8 -20.78 0.03 -10.63
CA LEU A 8 -19.72 0.69 -9.88
C LEU A 8 -19.31 1.99 -10.55
N VAL A 9 -19.16 3.05 -9.76
CA VAL A 9 -18.75 4.39 -10.19
C VAL A 9 -17.38 4.75 -9.62
N ILE A 10 -17.26 4.84 -8.32
CA ILE A 10 -16.04 5.23 -7.61
C ILE A 10 -14.96 4.14 -7.74
N TYR A 11 -15.33 2.88 -7.52
CA TYR A 11 -14.42 1.73 -7.58
C TYR A 11 -14.32 1.08 -8.96
N ARG A 12 -14.74 1.78 -10.01
CA ARG A 12 -14.57 1.30 -11.40
C ARG A 12 -13.10 1.17 -11.80
N ASN A 13 -12.21 1.92 -11.14
CA ASN A 13 -10.76 1.84 -11.32
C ASN A 13 -10.14 0.50 -10.90
N ILE A 14 -10.87 -0.40 -10.21
CA ILE A 14 -10.45 -1.79 -9.96
C ILE A 14 -10.08 -2.47 -11.28
N GLY A 15 -10.78 -2.16 -12.37
CA GLY A 15 -10.39 -2.53 -13.72
C GLY A 15 -10.85 -3.92 -14.16
N LYS A 16 -10.96 -4.08 -15.48
CA LYS A 16 -11.48 -5.29 -16.11
C LYS A 16 -10.61 -6.54 -15.95
N ASP A 17 -9.32 -6.34 -15.67
CA ASP A 17 -8.36 -7.44 -15.48
C ASP A 17 -8.36 -8.02 -14.07
N SER A 18 -9.11 -7.41 -13.15
CA SER A 18 -9.26 -7.90 -11.79
C SER A 18 -10.05 -9.22 -11.74
N ILE A 19 -9.79 -10.03 -10.72
CA ILE A 19 -10.55 -11.27 -10.44
C ILE A 19 -12.05 -10.96 -10.36
N LEU A 20 -12.45 -9.87 -9.71
CA LEU A 20 -13.85 -9.45 -9.57
C LEU A 20 -14.54 -9.27 -10.92
N PHE A 21 -13.94 -8.50 -11.84
CA PHE A 21 -14.56 -8.23 -13.13
C PHE A 21 -14.49 -9.42 -14.08
N LYS A 22 -13.43 -10.24 -14.01
CA LYS A 22 -13.36 -11.51 -14.77
C LYS A 22 -14.42 -12.51 -14.30
N LEU A 23 -14.60 -12.67 -12.98
CA LEU A 23 -15.70 -13.47 -12.46
C LEU A 23 -17.07 -12.89 -12.84
N ALA A 24 -17.23 -11.58 -12.83
CA ALA A 24 -18.49 -10.95 -13.27
C ALA A 24 -18.84 -11.29 -14.73
N ASP A 25 -17.86 -11.27 -15.63
CA ASP A 25 -18.04 -11.69 -17.03
C ASP A 25 -18.39 -13.18 -17.16
N ILE A 26 -17.68 -14.04 -16.45
CA ILE A 26 -17.96 -15.48 -16.39
C ILE A 26 -19.40 -15.72 -15.92
N PHE A 27 -19.84 -15.05 -14.85
CA PHE A 27 -21.19 -15.18 -14.31
C PHE A 27 -22.27 -14.60 -15.25
N GLN A 28 -21.92 -13.59 -16.06
CA GLN A 28 -22.82 -13.08 -17.10
C GLN A 28 -23.07 -14.15 -18.17
N ARG A 29 -22.02 -14.75 -18.70
CA ARG A 29 -22.13 -15.81 -19.71
C ARG A 29 -22.85 -17.04 -19.17
N PHE A 30 -22.57 -17.42 -17.92
CA PHE A 30 -23.32 -18.46 -17.23
C PHE A 30 -24.80 -18.16 -17.17
N SER A 31 -25.22 -16.96 -16.77
CA SER A 31 -26.62 -16.57 -16.63
C SER A 31 -27.38 -16.47 -17.96
N THR A 32 -26.68 -16.21 -19.07
CA THR A 32 -27.25 -16.13 -20.42
C THR A 32 -27.21 -17.46 -21.17
N GLY A 33 -26.59 -18.49 -20.58
CA GLY A 33 -26.44 -19.79 -21.25
C GLY A 33 -25.45 -19.79 -22.42
N GLN A 34 -24.69 -18.72 -22.60
CA GLN A 34 -23.72 -18.54 -23.71
C GLN A 34 -22.31 -18.99 -23.28
N TYR A 35 -22.13 -20.30 -23.10
CA TYR A 35 -20.83 -20.84 -22.70
C TYR A 35 -20.66 -22.31 -23.11
N VAL A 36 -19.40 -22.72 -23.25
CA VAL A 36 -18.98 -24.12 -23.25
C VAL A 36 -18.58 -24.46 -21.81
N LYS A 37 -19.11 -25.55 -21.28
CA LYS A 37 -18.98 -25.91 -19.86
C LYS A 37 -17.51 -26.02 -19.42
N GLU A 38 -16.71 -26.73 -20.18
CA GLU A 38 -15.29 -26.99 -19.90
C GLU A 38 -14.45 -25.71 -19.95
N ASP A 39 -14.75 -24.82 -20.91
CA ASP A 39 -14.06 -23.53 -21.03
C ASP A 39 -14.39 -22.62 -19.83
N LEU A 40 -15.68 -22.57 -19.45
CA LEU A 40 -16.11 -21.77 -18.32
C LEU A 40 -15.51 -22.25 -17.00
N ILE A 41 -15.42 -23.58 -16.80
CA ILE A 41 -14.76 -24.18 -15.65
C ILE A 41 -13.27 -23.80 -15.64
N THR A 42 -12.58 -23.89 -16.77
CA THR A 42 -11.16 -23.51 -16.88
C THR A 42 -10.96 -22.05 -16.47
N GLU A 43 -11.76 -21.13 -17.01
CA GLU A 43 -11.68 -19.71 -16.66
C GLU A 43 -11.98 -19.44 -15.17
N ILE A 44 -12.91 -20.18 -14.57
CA ILE A 44 -13.18 -20.10 -13.12
C ILE A 44 -11.93 -20.53 -12.35
N TYR A 45 -11.35 -21.68 -12.68
CA TYR A 45 -10.16 -22.18 -11.98
C TYR A 45 -8.94 -21.26 -12.14
N ASP A 46 -8.81 -20.55 -13.28
CA ASP A 46 -7.80 -19.51 -13.44
C ASP A 46 -8.00 -18.37 -12.42
N GLN A 47 -9.25 -17.94 -12.18
CA GLN A 47 -9.52 -16.91 -11.17
C GLN A 47 -9.34 -17.42 -9.74
N ILE A 48 -9.67 -18.67 -9.47
CA ILE A 48 -9.39 -19.31 -8.17
C ILE A 48 -7.87 -19.41 -7.95
N HIS A 49 -7.09 -19.77 -8.96
CA HIS A 49 -5.63 -19.75 -8.89
C HIS A 49 -5.11 -18.35 -8.54
N ASN A 50 -5.57 -17.32 -9.24
CA ASN A 50 -5.19 -15.94 -8.98
C ASN A 50 -5.56 -15.48 -7.55
N LEU A 51 -6.73 -15.90 -7.05
CA LEU A 51 -7.17 -15.62 -5.69
C LEU A 51 -6.29 -16.32 -4.64
N LEU A 52 -5.91 -17.58 -4.88
CA LEU A 52 -5.01 -18.32 -4.00
C LEU A 52 -3.59 -17.73 -4.00
N ASP A 53 -3.07 -17.32 -5.16
CA ASP A 53 -1.77 -16.66 -5.26
C ASP A 53 -1.76 -15.35 -4.47
N LEU A 54 -2.76 -14.50 -4.67
CA LEU A 54 -2.92 -13.26 -3.89
C LEU A 54 -3.02 -13.55 -2.39
N SER A 55 -3.86 -14.51 -2.01
CA SER A 55 -4.10 -14.86 -0.61
C SER A 55 -2.85 -15.41 0.08
N THR A 56 -2.05 -16.20 -0.62
CA THR A 56 -0.77 -16.71 -0.13
C THR A 56 0.24 -15.58 0.06
N ARG A 57 0.30 -14.65 -0.89
CA ARG A 57 1.21 -13.49 -0.84
C ARG A 57 0.94 -12.58 0.35
N TYR A 58 -0.32 -12.41 0.73
CA TYR A 58 -0.74 -11.57 1.86
C TYR A 58 -1.08 -12.37 3.12
N GLY A 59 -0.98 -13.68 3.12
CA GLY A 59 -1.28 -14.53 4.28
C GLY A 59 -2.75 -14.47 4.70
N PHE A 60 -3.68 -14.39 3.74
CA PHE A 60 -5.12 -14.39 4.02
C PHE A 60 -5.62 -15.77 4.45
N ASP A 61 -6.65 -15.80 5.27
CA ASP A 61 -7.23 -16.99 5.87
C ASP A 61 -8.76 -16.88 5.97
N LYS A 62 -9.43 -17.98 6.24
CA LYS A 62 -10.87 -18.09 6.41
C LYS A 62 -11.63 -17.83 5.11
N ASN A 63 -12.32 -16.71 4.98
CA ASN A 63 -13.08 -16.37 3.79
C ASN A 63 -12.21 -15.55 2.82
N LEU A 64 -11.60 -16.23 1.83
CA LEU A 64 -10.71 -15.55 0.88
C LEU A 64 -11.44 -14.59 -0.04
N TRP A 65 -12.72 -14.84 -0.34
CA TRP A 65 -13.54 -13.91 -1.15
C TRP A 65 -13.76 -12.60 -0.41
N HIS A 66 -14.15 -12.64 0.85
CA HIS A 66 -14.30 -11.45 1.68
C HIS A 66 -12.98 -10.70 1.86
N ASN A 67 -11.89 -11.41 2.13
CA ASN A 67 -10.56 -10.80 2.23
C ASN A 67 -10.13 -10.13 0.92
N TYR A 68 -10.43 -10.75 -0.21
CA TYR A 68 -10.16 -10.17 -1.53
C TYR A 68 -10.95 -8.89 -1.77
N LEU A 69 -12.25 -8.87 -1.46
CA LEU A 69 -13.08 -7.66 -1.60
C LEU A 69 -12.59 -6.54 -0.68
N ALA A 70 -12.25 -6.86 0.58
CA ALA A 70 -11.66 -5.90 1.51
C ALA A 70 -10.30 -5.38 1.01
N PHE A 71 -9.47 -6.25 0.42
CA PHE A 71 -8.21 -5.88 -0.23
C PHE A 71 -8.43 -4.91 -1.39
N LEU A 72 -9.42 -5.14 -2.24
CA LEU A 72 -9.77 -4.22 -3.33
C LEU A 72 -10.12 -2.83 -2.80
N LEU A 73 -10.94 -2.75 -1.74
CA LEU A 73 -11.29 -1.48 -1.11
C LEU A 73 -10.07 -0.78 -0.51
N ALA A 74 -9.22 -1.53 0.21
CA ALA A 74 -8.03 -0.99 0.85
C ALA A 74 -6.97 -0.48 -0.15
N MET A 75 -6.89 -1.10 -1.34
CA MET A 75 -5.87 -0.80 -2.35
C MET A 75 -6.34 0.15 -3.46
N SER A 76 -7.65 0.41 -3.58
CA SER A 76 -8.17 1.28 -4.65
C SER A 76 -7.92 2.75 -4.37
N GLU A 77 -7.00 3.34 -5.12
CA GLU A 77 -6.73 4.78 -5.11
C GLU A 77 -7.60 5.49 -6.16
N ASN A 78 -8.47 6.36 -5.71
CA ASN A 78 -9.35 7.18 -6.52
C ASN A 78 -9.64 8.50 -5.79
N PRO A 79 -10.28 9.51 -6.43
CA PRO A 79 -10.52 10.81 -5.79
C PRO A 79 -11.27 10.74 -4.46
N PHE A 80 -12.19 9.80 -4.30
CA PHE A 80 -12.92 9.61 -3.05
C PHE A 80 -12.02 9.05 -1.94
N THR A 81 -11.26 7.98 -2.22
CA THR A 81 -10.41 7.32 -1.22
C THR A 81 -9.26 8.21 -0.78
N LEU A 82 -8.66 8.99 -1.69
CA LEU A 82 -7.59 9.94 -1.41
C LEU A 82 -8.06 11.13 -0.55
N VAL A 83 -9.30 11.57 -0.70
CA VAL A 83 -9.88 12.57 0.19
C VAL A 83 -10.22 11.96 1.54
N SER A 84 -10.82 10.76 1.55
CA SER A 84 -11.23 10.07 2.78
C SER A 84 -10.05 9.70 3.68
N GLU A 85 -8.87 9.36 3.12
CA GLU A 85 -7.67 9.10 3.93
C GLU A 85 -7.20 10.34 4.72
N LYS A 86 -7.52 11.53 4.24
CA LYS A 86 -7.15 12.80 4.90
C LYS A 86 -8.19 13.27 5.90
N VAL A 87 -9.46 13.18 5.55
CA VAL A 87 -10.56 13.82 6.30
C VAL A 87 -11.62 12.86 6.84
N GLY A 88 -11.52 11.57 6.50
CA GLY A 88 -12.52 10.56 6.88
C GLY A 88 -13.87 10.78 6.22
N ALA A 89 -14.95 10.44 6.93
CA ALA A 89 -16.33 10.57 6.47
C ALA A 89 -16.80 12.04 6.57
N ASN A 90 -16.46 12.86 5.58
CA ASN A 90 -16.98 14.22 5.46
C ASN A 90 -18.11 14.28 4.43
N GLU A 91 -19.00 15.25 4.60
CA GLU A 91 -20.13 15.47 3.68
C GLU A 91 -19.66 15.97 2.31
N GLY A 92 -20.26 15.41 1.26
CA GLY A 92 -20.00 15.78 -0.13
C GLY A 92 -20.83 14.95 -1.09
N THR A 93 -21.19 15.48 -2.25
CA THR A 93 -22.03 14.79 -3.25
C THR A 93 -21.39 13.50 -3.77
N VAL A 94 -20.06 13.40 -3.80
CA VAL A 94 -19.34 12.19 -4.19
C VAL A 94 -19.67 11.00 -3.29
N ASN A 95 -20.08 11.24 -2.04
CA ASN A 95 -20.45 10.22 -1.07
C ASN A 95 -21.72 9.46 -1.46
N GLU A 96 -22.62 10.06 -2.25
CA GLU A 96 -23.80 9.37 -2.79
C GLU A 96 -23.36 8.22 -3.71
N PHE A 97 -22.41 8.48 -4.60
CA PHE A 97 -21.83 7.43 -5.44
C PHE A 97 -21.06 6.38 -4.62
N ALA A 98 -20.29 6.82 -3.62
CA ALA A 98 -19.55 5.91 -2.75
C ALA A 98 -20.49 4.98 -1.96
N LYS A 99 -21.57 5.51 -1.39
CA LYS A 99 -22.61 4.69 -0.72
C LYS A 99 -23.29 3.73 -1.68
N GLY A 100 -23.56 4.17 -2.92
CA GLY A 100 -24.06 3.27 -3.96
C GLY A 100 -23.10 2.12 -4.26
N ASP A 101 -21.82 2.40 -4.37
CA ASP A 101 -20.80 1.37 -4.56
C ASP A 101 -20.67 0.46 -3.33
N PHE A 102 -20.77 0.98 -2.10
CA PHE A 102 -20.75 0.15 -0.88
C PHE A 102 -21.98 -0.76 -0.77
N ALA A 103 -23.16 -0.31 -1.23
CA ALA A 103 -24.34 -1.17 -1.33
C ALA A 103 -24.09 -2.35 -2.31
N ILE A 104 -23.34 -2.10 -3.39
CA ILE A 104 -22.91 -3.15 -4.33
C ILE A 104 -21.91 -4.09 -3.65
N PHE A 105 -20.87 -3.55 -2.99
CA PHE A 105 -19.89 -4.37 -2.28
C PHE A 105 -20.53 -5.22 -1.18
N LYS A 106 -21.52 -4.70 -0.45
CA LYS A 106 -22.26 -5.49 0.54
C LYS A 106 -22.94 -6.70 -0.10
N GLN A 107 -23.58 -6.53 -1.25
CA GLN A 107 -24.17 -7.63 -2.00
C GLN A 107 -23.10 -8.59 -2.56
N LEU A 108 -21.91 -8.12 -2.90
CA LEU A 108 -20.79 -8.96 -3.31
C LEU A 108 -20.21 -9.77 -2.14
N PHE A 109 -20.17 -9.21 -0.94
CA PHE A 109 -19.81 -9.96 0.28
C PHE A 109 -20.77 -11.11 0.54
N ASP A 110 -22.06 -10.88 0.37
CA ASP A 110 -23.12 -11.87 0.62
C ASP A 110 -23.45 -12.71 -0.63
N TYR A 111 -22.57 -12.71 -1.64
CA TYR A 111 -22.85 -13.36 -2.92
C TYR A 111 -22.89 -14.89 -2.79
N ASP A 112 -24.00 -15.50 -3.30
CA ASP A 112 -24.19 -16.95 -3.29
C ASP A 112 -23.62 -17.59 -4.57
N PHE A 113 -22.61 -18.41 -4.41
CA PHE A 113 -21.96 -19.18 -5.47
C PHE A 113 -22.60 -20.58 -5.70
N SER A 114 -23.56 -20.98 -4.90
CA SER A 114 -24.09 -22.35 -4.91
C SER A 114 -24.71 -22.77 -6.24
N ALA A 115 -25.39 -21.84 -6.93
CA ALA A 115 -26.05 -22.13 -8.19
C ALA A 115 -25.07 -22.54 -9.30
N ILE A 116 -23.95 -21.80 -9.45
CA ILE A 116 -22.94 -22.12 -10.46
C ILE A 116 -22.15 -23.37 -10.09
N GLU A 117 -21.85 -23.60 -8.82
CA GLU A 117 -21.19 -24.80 -8.35
C GLU A 117 -22.03 -26.05 -8.67
N LYS A 118 -23.32 -26.01 -8.37
CA LYS A 118 -24.24 -27.11 -8.61
C LYS A 118 -24.36 -27.42 -10.10
N GLU A 119 -24.53 -26.40 -10.95
CA GLU A 119 -24.75 -26.58 -12.39
C GLU A 119 -23.47 -27.10 -13.08
N LEU A 120 -22.31 -26.58 -12.70
CA LEU A 120 -21.04 -26.97 -13.31
C LEU A 120 -20.44 -28.22 -12.66
N GLY A 121 -20.90 -28.64 -11.48
CA GLY A 121 -20.35 -29.77 -10.72
C GLY A 121 -18.95 -29.49 -10.14
N ILE A 122 -18.74 -28.27 -9.64
CA ILE A 122 -17.49 -27.79 -9.01
C ILE A 122 -17.75 -27.38 -7.56
N ASP A 123 -16.69 -27.26 -6.76
CA ASP A 123 -16.75 -26.91 -5.33
C ASP A 123 -15.72 -25.84 -4.91
N CYS A 124 -15.00 -25.29 -5.88
CA CYS A 124 -13.86 -24.40 -5.62
C CYS A 124 -14.24 -23.10 -4.87
N PHE A 125 -15.45 -22.57 -5.07
CA PHE A 125 -15.92 -21.42 -4.30
C PHE A 125 -16.18 -21.80 -2.85
N SER A 126 -16.86 -22.92 -2.59
CA SER A 126 -17.08 -23.43 -1.23
C SER A 126 -15.76 -23.63 -0.48
N VAL A 127 -14.72 -24.08 -1.17
CA VAL A 127 -13.37 -24.26 -0.60
C VAL A 127 -12.75 -22.93 -0.21
N VAL A 128 -12.77 -21.90 -1.09
CA VAL A 128 -12.14 -20.61 -0.80
C VAL A 128 -12.93 -19.78 0.23
N LEU A 129 -14.24 -20.00 0.35
CA LEU A 129 -15.05 -19.36 1.40
C LEU A 129 -14.79 -19.94 2.80
N ASN A 130 -14.27 -21.17 2.89
CA ASN A 130 -13.95 -21.89 4.13
C ASN A 130 -12.47 -22.27 4.18
N TYR A 131 -11.61 -21.42 3.69
CA TYR A 131 -10.19 -21.66 3.53
C TYR A 131 -9.47 -21.73 4.88
N LYS A 132 -8.52 -22.67 4.99
CA LYS A 132 -7.61 -22.77 6.12
C LYS A 132 -6.18 -22.64 5.62
N ALA A 133 -5.54 -21.54 5.95
CA ALA A 133 -4.15 -21.33 5.60
C ALA A 133 -3.23 -22.31 6.31
N ILE A 134 -2.20 -22.78 5.60
CA ILE A 134 -1.11 -23.56 6.21
C ILE A 134 -0.26 -22.58 7.01
N VAL A 135 -0.32 -22.69 8.33
CA VAL A 135 0.52 -21.90 9.22
C VAL A 135 1.94 -22.48 9.18
N LYS A 136 2.82 -21.85 8.40
CA LYS A 136 4.27 -22.09 8.44
C LYS A 136 4.89 -20.97 9.25
N SER A 137 5.64 -21.30 10.29
CA SER A 137 6.39 -20.36 11.13
C SER A 137 7.40 -19.51 10.33
N GLU A 138 7.76 -19.96 9.14
CA GLU A 138 8.75 -19.34 8.26
C GLU A 138 8.16 -18.69 6.99
N GLN A 139 6.85 -18.65 6.84
CA GLN A 139 6.24 -18.01 5.66
C GLN A 139 6.35 -16.50 5.76
N ILE A 140 7.14 -15.91 4.84
CA ILE A 140 7.29 -14.46 4.72
C ILE A 140 6.10 -13.93 3.91
N PHE A 141 5.26 -13.13 4.55
CA PHE A 141 4.19 -12.38 3.89
C PHE A 141 4.11 -10.97 4.48
N ASN A 142 3.43 -10.07 3.79
CA ASN A 142 3.25 -8.71 4.30
C ASN A 142 2.23 -8.68 5.45
N LYS A 143 2.71 -8.97 6.67
CA LYS A 143 1.89 -9.08 7.87
C LYS A 143 1.11 -7.80 8.16
N SER A 144 1.70 -6.64 7.93
CA SER A 144 1.03 -5.34 8.19
C SER A 144 -0.19 -5.15 7.30
N VAL A 145 -0.11 -5.49 6.01
CA VAL A 145 -1.26 -5.44 5.10
C VAL A 145 -2.26 -6.52 5.44
N SER A 146 -1.79 -7.74 5.69
CA SER A 146 -2.64 -8.89 6.05
C SER A 146 -3.56 -8.59 7.23
N GLU A 147 -3.00 -8.15 8.35
CA GLU A 147 -3.76 -7.86 9.57
C GLU A 147 -4.83 -6.78 9.35
N LYS A 148 -4.47 -5.70 8.64
CA LYS A 148 -5.40 -4.60 8.36
C LYS A 148 -6.54 -5.03 7.44
N VAL A 149 -6.24 -5.76 6.38
CA VAL A 149 -7.24 -6.21 5.40
C VAL A 149 -8.18 -7.24 6.02
N GLN A 150 -7.66 -8.19 6.78
CA GLN A 150 -8.49 -9.19 7.46
C GLN A 150 -9.37 -8.56 8.54
N GLN A 151 -8.88 -7.55 9.25
CA GLN A 151 -9.69 -6.79 10.20
C GLN A 151 -10.80 -6.02 9.47
N LEU A 152 -10.47 -5.32 8.37
CA LEU A 152 -11.47 -4.63 7.54
C LEU A 152 -12.53 -5.59 7.02
N SER A 153 -12.13 -6.77 6.52
CA SER A 153 -13.05 -7.82 6.07
C SER A 153 -14.03 -8.23 7.19
N THR A 154 -13.49 -8.51 8.38
CA THR A 154 -14.29 -8.90 9.55
C THR A 154 -15.27 -7.79 9.98
N ASP A 155 -14.86 -6.54 9.91
CA ASP A 155 -15.71 -5.41 10.28
C ASP A 155 -16.82 -5.18 9.25
N ILE A 156 -16.54 -5.34 7.95
CA ILE A 156 -17.55 -5.26 6.88
C ILE A 156 -18.56 -6.41 6.99
N GLU A 157 -18.13 -7.61 7.33
CA GLU A 157 -19.04 -8.76 7.54
C GLU A 157 -20.12 -8.47 8.59
N LYS A 158 -19.79 -7.66 9.61
CA LYS A 158 -20.72 -7.30 10.69
C LYS A 158 -21.62 -6.11 10.33
N ALA A 159 -21.31 -5.36 9.30
CA ALA A 159 -22.09 -4.21 8.90
C ALA A 159 -23.50 -4.66 8.44
N GLU A 160 -24.53 -4.04 8.99
CA GLU A 160 -25.92 -4.36 8.65
C GLU A 160 -26.33 -3.75 7.30
N ASP A 161 -25.81 -2.55 6.99
CA ASP A 161 -26.16 -1.82 5.77
C ASP A 161 -24.96 -1.07 5.16
N GLU A 162 -25.20 -0.41 4.02
CA GLU A 162 -24.22 0.40 3.30
C GLU A 162 -23.74 1.63 4.09
N SER A 163 -24.54 2.14 5.00
CA SER A 163 -24.19 3.31 5.82
C SER A 163 -23.17 2.94 6.90
N GLU A 164 -23.33 1.76 7.50
CA GLU A 164 -22.32 1.22 8.41
C GLU A 164 -21.04 0.86 7.66
N MET A 165 -21.16 0.21 6.51
CA MET A 165 -20.01 -0.09 5.67
C MET A 165 -19.27 1.18 5.25
N TYR A 166 -19.98 2.26 4.91
CA TYR A 166 -19.40 3.56 4.60
C TYR A 166 -18.54 4.09 5.75
N LYS A 167 -19.04 4.04 6.99
CA LYS A 167 -18.29 4.46 8.18
C LYS A 167 -17.05 3.61 8.40
N ILE A 168 -17.18 2.27 8.35
CA ILE A 168 -16.09 1.32 8.54
C ILE A 168 -14.97 1.59 7.54
N VAL A 169 -15.30 1.71 6.26
CA VAL A 169 -14.31 1.87 5.19
C VAL A 169 -13.65 3.25 5.24
N THR A 170 -14.41 4.32 5.48
CA THR A 170 -13.84 5.67 5.60
C THR A 170 -13.00 5.86 6.86
N ASP A 171 -13.37 5.22 7.98
CA ASP A 171 -12.54 5.18 9.19
C ASP A 171 -11.26 4.38 8.98
N PHE A 172 -11.33 3.29 8.22
CA PHE A 172 -10.14 2.55 7.80
C PHE A 172 -9.19 3.45 6.99
N TYR A 173 -9.69 4.19 5.99
CA TYR A 173 -8.87 5.10 5.19
C TYR A 173 -8.24 6.21 6.03
N ARG A 174 -8.99 6.78 6.97
CA ARG A 174 -8.47 7.80 7.88
C ARG A 174 -7.39 7.26 8.81
N THR A 175 -7.53 6.02 9.27
CA THR A 175 -6.62 5.40 10.25
C THR A 175 -5.35 4.89 9.60
N TYR A 176 -5.47 4.19 8.48
CA TYR A 176 -4.36 3.48 7.84
C TYR A 176 -3.94 4.08 6.50
N GLY A 177 -4.79 4.89 5.87
CA GLY A 177 -4.63 5.36 4.51
C GLY A 177 -5.12 4.35 3.47
N VAL A 178 -4.85 4.64 2.21
CA VAL A 178 -5.27 3.85 1.05
C VAL A 178 -4.08 3.48 0.18
N GLY A 179 -4.17 2.33 -0.48
CA GLY A 179 -3.18 1.87 -1.43
C GLY A 179 -1.84 1.49 -0.80
N LYS A 180 -0.83 1.34 -1.64
CA LYS A 180 0.49 0.88 -1.18
C LYS A 180 1.13 1.81 -0.13
N PHE A 181 0.98 3.13 -0.29
CA PHE A 181 1.54 4.11 0.65
C PHE A 181 0.79 4.15 1.99
N GLY A 182 -0.50 3.88 2.01
CA GLY A 182 -1.26 3.77 3.25
C GLY A 182 -0.86 2.55 4.07
N LEU A 183 -0.80 1.41 3.43
CA LEU A 183 -0.67 0.12 4.09
C LEU A 183 0.76 -0.31 4.43
N ASN A 184 1.78 0.34 3.84
CA ASN A 184 3.19 -0.01 4.04
C ASN A 184 4.00 1.15 4.61
N LYS A 185 5.05 0.83 5.37
CA LYS A 185 5.93 1.81 6.03
C LYS A 185 7.07 2.29 5.14
N ALA A 186 7.65 1.36 4.37
CA ALA A 186 8.89 1.59 3.64
C ALA A 186 8.81 1.07 2.21
N PHE A 187 9.59 1.68 1.35
CA PHE A 187 9.61 1.43 -0.09
C PHE A 187 11.04 1.45 -0.61
N ARG A 188 11.24 0.81 -1.75
CA ARG A 188 12.47 0.87 -2.55
C ARG A 188 12.14 0.98 -4.02
N VAL A 189 13.16 1.28 -4.83
CA VAL A 189 13.02 1.32 -6.28
C VAL A 189 12.82 -0.08 -6.84
N ASN A 190 11.78 -0.27 -7.63
CA ASN A 190 11.54 -1.51 -8.36
C ASN A 190 12.31 -1.46 -9.69
N HIS A 191 13.27 -2.36 -9.87
CA HIS A 191 14.07 -2.47 -11.10
C HIS A 191 13.43 -3.37 -12.18
N ASN A 192 12.35 -4.08 -11.84
CA ASN A 192 11.68 -4.98 -12.78
C ASN A 192 10.62 -4.23 -13.59
N GLU A 193 10.97 -3.83 -14.81
CA GLU A 193 10.06 -3.10 -15.70
C GLU A 193 8.77 -3.87 -16.02
N ASN A 194 8.79 -5.20 -16.01
CA ASN A 194 7.62 -6.02 -16.29
C ASN A 194 6.59 -6.01 -15.15
N THR A 195 6.99 -5.64 -13.93
CA THR A 195 6.09 -5.56 -12.76
C THR A 195 5.70 -4.13 -12.41
N ARG A 196 6.28 -3.14 -13.08
CA ARG A 196 5.92 -1.73 -12.88
C ARG A 196 4.58 -1.42 -13.53
N GLN A 197 3.71 -0.75 -12.80
CA GLN A 197 2.59 -0.06 -13.42
C GLN A 197 3.10 1.23 -14.09
N ALA A 198 2.43 1.70 -15.12
CA ALA A 198 2.84 2.91 -15.83
C ALA A 198 2.94 4.11 -14.88
N GLY A 199 4.15 4.66 -14.73
CA GLY A 199 4.45 5.79 -13.85
C GLY A 199 4.76 5.45 -12.39
N GLU A 200 4.73 4.17 -11.99
CA GLU A 200 5.08 3.72 -10.65
C GLU A 200 6.47 3.08 -10.63
N ILE A 201 7.35 3.59 -9.78
CA ILE A 201 8.71 3.09 -9.62
C ILE A 201 8.98 2.47 -8.26
N LEU A 202 8.09 2.72 -7.28
CA LEU A 202 8.27 2.29 -5.90
C LEU A 202 7.53 0.99 -5.60
N GLU A 203 8.22 0.06 -4.93
CA GLU A 203 7.64 -1.17 -4.38
C GLU A 203 7.77 -1.21 -2.85
N PRO A 204 6.82 -1.82 -2.13
CA PRO A 204 6.89 -1.93 -0.67
C PRO A 204 8.03 -2.83 -0.20
N ILE A 205 8.70 -2.42 0.89
CA ILE A 205 9.56 -3.29 1.69
C ILE A 205 8.67 -3.96 2.74
N THR A 206 8.50 -5.27 2.64
CA THR A 206 7.55 -6.02 3.47
C THR A 206 8.09 -6.36 4.86
N THR A 207 9.41 -6.44 5.01
CA THR A 207 10.08 -6.78 6.27
C THR A 207 10.88 -5.58 6.76
N THR A 208 10.25 -4.77 7.61
CA THR A 208 10.93 -3.68 8.35
C THR A 208 11.15 -4.12 9.78
N GLY A 209 12.37 -4.01 10.29
CA GLY A 209 12.67 -4.34 11.69
C GLY A 209 11.86 -3.47 12.69
N ASN A 210 11.61 -4.00 13.88
CA ASN A 210 10.89 -3.30 14.96
C ASN A 210 11.84 -2.55 15.90
N MET A 211 12.90 -1.94 15.37
CA MET A 211 13.87 -1.17 16.16
C MET A 211 13.21 0.07 16.75
N SER A 212 13.52 0.32 18.04
CA SER A 212 13.19 1.56 18.76
C SER A 212 14.42 2.43 18.99
N LEU A 213 14.23 3.74 19.17
CA LEU A 213 15.33 4.63 19.59
C LEU A 213 15.83 4.29 21.00
N ASP A 214 15.00 3.69 21.82
CA ASP A 214 15.35 3.27 23.18
C ASP A 214 16.31 2.05 23.18
N ASP A 215 16.35 1.28 22.09
CA ASP A 215 17.30 0.17 21.89
C ASP A 215 18.74 0.67 21.63
N LEU A 216 18.91 1.96 21.34
CA LEU A 216 20.19 2.60 21.09
C LEU A 216 20.73 3.26 22.36
N ILE A 217 21.83 2.74 22.90
CA ILE A 217 22.47 3.28 24.10
C ILE A 217 23.39 4.43 23.71
N GLY A 218 23.25 5.56 24.39
CA GLY A 218 24.07 6.75 24.17
C GLY A 218 23.54 7.67 23.05
N TYR A 219 24.31 8.68 22.71
CA TYR A 219 24.00 9.68 21.68
C TYR A 219 22.69 10.47 21.92
N GLU A 220 22.33 10.73 23.19
CA GLU A 220 21.04 11.34 23.56
C GLU A 220 20.81 12.69 22.87
N SER A 221 21.83 13.54 22.79
CA SER A 221 21.73 14.84 22.11
C SER A 221 21.45 14.70 20.60
N GLN A 222 22.08 13.73 19.94
CA GLN A 222 21.89 13.46 18.51
C GLN A 222 20.50 12.87 18.26
N LYS A 223 20.07 11.90 19.09
CA LYS A 223 18.73 11.33 19.04
C LYS A 223 17.66 12.41 19.20
N GLN A 224 17.85 13.29 20.20
CA GLN A 224 16.89 14.37 20.46
C GLN A 224 16.75 15.31 19.27
N LYS A 225 17.86 15.74 18.64
CA LYS A 225 17.82 16.58 17.43
C LYS A 225 17.12 15.91 16.26
N LEU A 226 17.37 14.61 16.08
CA LEU A 226 16.71 13.81 15.03
C LEU A 226 15.21 13.71 15.27
N ILE A 227 14.79 13.47 16.50
CA ILE A 227 13.39 13.43 16.93
C ILE A 227 12.72 14.78 16.67
N GLU A 228 13.29 15.88 17.15
CA GLU A 228 12.72 17.23 17.01
C GLU A 228 12.52 17.63 15.55
N ASN A 229 13.54 17.36 14.70
CA ASN A 229 13.44 17.64 13.26
C ASN A 229 12.36 16.80 12.58
N THR A 230 12.29 15.51 12.91
CA THR A 230 11.29 14.61 12.32
C THR A 230 9.89 14.93 12.82
N GLU A 231 9.73 15.24 14.10
CA GLU A 231 8.42 15.62 14.67
C GLU A 231 7.92 16.93 14.04
N ALA A 232 8.78 17.93 13.85
CA ALA A 232 8.42 19.14 13.13
C ALA A 232 7.94 18.83 11.69
N PHE A 233 8.65 17.96 10.99
CA PHE A 233 8.31 17.53 9.64
C PHE A 233 6.94 16.83 9.58
N VAL A 234 6.71 15.85 10.45
CA VAL A 234 5.45 15.10 10.51
C VAL A 234 4.26 16.02 10.83
N LYS A 235 4.47 17.01 11.71
CA LYS A 235 3.46 18.03 12.04
C LYS A 235 3.28 19.11 10.96
N GLY A 236 3.92 18.97 9.80
CA GLY A 236 3.81 19.93 8.70
C GLY A 236 4.55 21.24 8.92
N LYS A 237 5.43 21.32 9.90
CA LYS A 237 6.29 22.47 10.16
C LYS A 237 7.56 22.38 9.32
N LYS A 238 8.27 23.51 9.20
CA LYS A 238 9.56 23.57 8.50
C LYS A 238 10.57 22.67 9.19
N ALA A 239 11.22 21.81 8.43
CA ALA A 239 12.25 20.88 8.87
C ALA A 239 13.38 20.78 7.83
N ASN A 240 14.50 20.19 8.21
CA ASN A 240 15.71 20.15 7.39
C ASN A 240 16.04 18.71 6.92
N ASN A 241 16.76 18.60 5.81
CA ASN A 241 17.48 17.39 5.47
C ASN A 241 18.49 17.07 6.58
N VAL A 242 18.78 15.77 6.78
CA VAL A 242 19.63 15.29 7.87
C VAL A 242 20.78 14.47 7.31
N LEU A 243 21.98 14.71 7.81
CA LEU A 243 23.15 13.86 7.61
C LEU A 243 23.63 13.35 8.98
N LEU A 244 23.57 12.05 9.20
CA LEU A 244 24.19 11.37 10.33
C LEU A 244 25.58 10.88 9.90
N PHE A 245 26.63 11.41 10.48
CA PHE A 245 28.00 11.02 10.17
C PHE A 245 28.74 10.51 11.41
N GLY A 246 29.77 9.68 11.19
CA GLY A 246 30.57 9.06 12.24
C GLY A 246 30.99 7.64 11.90
N ASP A 247 31.71 6.99 12.81
CA ASP A 247 32.28 5.66 12.61
C ASP A 247 31.25 4.58 12.36
N ALA A 248 31.66 3.45 11.77
CA ALA A 248 30.85 2.29 11.59
C ALA A 248 30.33 1.76 12.93
N GLY A 249 29.12 1.18 12.95
CA GLY A 249 28.55 0.56 14.15
C GLY A 249 28.01 1.54 15.21
N THR A 250 28.00 2.86 14.96
CA THR A 250 27.48 3.86 15.93
C THR A 250 25.95 4.03 15.91
N GLY A 251 25.21 3.17 15.22
CA GLY A 251 23.74 3.16 15.21
C GLY A 251 23.08 4.19 14.28
N LYS A 252 23.80 4.80 13.32
CA LYS A 252 23.25 5.81 12.40
C LYS A 252 22.04 5.31 11.62
N SER A 253 22.22 4.23 10.86
CA SER A 253 21.15 3.63 10.04
C SER A 253 20.01 3.09 10.91
N THR A 254 20.35 2.54 12.08
CA THR A 254 19.38 2.06 13.07
C THR A 254 18.52 3.21 13.61
N SER A 255 19.10 4.38 13.88
CA SER A 255 18.37 5.58 14.34
C SER A 255 17.33 6.03 13.31
N ILE A 256 17.68 6.02 12.03
CA ILE A 256 16.74 6.41 10.96
C ILE A 256 15.59 5.38 10.84
N LYS A 257 15.89 4.09 10.92
CA LYS A 257 14.87 3.03 10.90
C LYS A 257 13.94 3.11 12.12
N ALA A 258 14.49 3.42 13.29
CA ALA A 258 13.72 3.62 14.52
C ALA A 258 12.76 4.84 14.44
N ILE A 259 13.19 5.91 13.80
CA ILE A 259 12.34 7.09 13.52
C ILE A 259 11.13 6.71 12.67
N LEU A 260 11.29 5.87 11.65
CA LEU A 260 10.18 5.38 10.86
C LEU A 260 9.14 4.66 11.73
N ASN A 261 9.57 3.74 12.57
CA ASN A 261 8.68 3.00 13.46
C ASN A 261 7.92 3.92 14.43
N LYS A 262 8.59 4.94 14.96
CA LYS A 262 8.01 5.90 15.90
C LYS A 262 6.92 6.76 15.27
N TYR A 263 7.11 7.21 14.02
CA TYR A 263 6.23 8.20 13.38
C TYR A 263 5.36 7.64 12.25
N TYR A 264 5.43 6.34 11.96
CA TYR A 264 4.62 5.71 10.91
C TYR A 264 3.11 5.96 11.11
N SER A 265 2.60 5.77 12.33
CA SER A 265 1.18 6.00 12.65
C SER A 265 0.75 7.46 12.49
N GLN A 266 1.70 8.39 12.48
CA GLN A 266 1.48 9.81 12.26
C GLN A 266 1.68 10.22 10.77
N GLY A 267 1.76 9.26 9.87
CA GLY A 267 1.83 9.49 8.43
C GLY A 267 3.24 9.52 7.84
N LEU A 268 4.28 9.16 8.60
CA LEU A 268 5.64 9.04 8.07
C LEU A 268 5.79 7.79 7.21
N ARG A 269 6.47 7.93 6.07
CA ARG A 269 6.87 6.86 5.16
C ARG A 269 8.35 7.02 4.82
N MET A 270 9.01 5.93 4.46
CA MET A 270 10.43 5.95 4.09
C MET A 270 10.66 5.31 2.73
N ILE A 271 11.54 5.90 1.94
CA ILE A 271 11.96 5.38 0.65
C ILE A 271 13.46 5.18 0.71
N GLU A 272 13.91 3.95 0.65
CA GLU A 272 15.33 3.61 0.58
C GLU A 272 15.80 3.77 -0.85
N VAL A 273 16.86 4.57 -1.05
CA VAL A 273 17.42 4.87 -2.37
C VAL A 273 18.93 4.68 -2.32
N TYR A 274 19.42 3.80 -3.18
CA TYR A 274 20.85 3.55 -3.29
C TYR A 274 21.51 4.55 -4.27
N LYS A 275 22.82 4.75 -4.14
CA LYS A 275 23.58 5.73 -4.93
C LYS A 275 23.34 5.60 -6.44
N HIS A 276 23.35 4.39 -6.98
CA HIS A 276 23.13 4.13 -8.42
C HIS A 276 21.69 4.44 -8.90
N GLU A 277 20.76 4.68 -7.98
CA GLU A 277 19.36 5.01 -8.26
C GLU A 277 19.09 6.53 -8.23
N PHE A 278 20.09 7.37 -7.98
CA PHE A 278 19.88 8.83 -7.88
C PHE A 278 19.35 9.46 -9.18
N LYS A 279 19.54 8.82 -10.33
CA LYS A 279 18.91 9.18 -11.60
C LYS A 279 17.37 9.11 -11.55
N ASP A 280 16.83 8.27 -10.66
CA ASP A 280 15.39 8.02 -10.52
C ASP A 280 14.73 8.96 -9.49
N LEU A 281 15.49 9.81 -8.77
CA LEU A 281 14.98 10.70 -7.72
C LEU A 281 13.85 11.61 -8.19
N SER A 282 13.93 12.15 -9.41
CA SER A 282 12.87 12.99 -9.97
C SER A 282 11.56 12.22 -10.17
N THR A 283 11.65 10.97 -10.61
CA THR A 283 10.51 10.08 -10.78
C THR A 283 9.90 9.71 -9.42
N ILE A 284 10.75 9.37 -8.43
CA ILE A 284 10.33 9.10 -7.06
C ILE A 284 9.54 10.29 -6.49
N ILE A 285 10.11 11.50 -6.59
CA ILE A 285 9.48 12.73 -6.11
C ILE A 285 8.13 12.96 -6.81
N SER A 286 8.06 12.73 -8.12
CA SER A 286 6.82 12.89 -8.88
C SER A 286 5.73 11.93 -8.41
N GLU A 287 6.08 10.70 -8.03
CA GLU A 287 5.14 9.70 -7.52
C GLU A 287 4.56 10.07 -6.15
N ILE A 288 5.35 10.72 -5.29
CA ILE A 288 4.96 11.01 -3.89
C ILE A 288 4.44 12.42 -3.64
N LYS A 289 4.71 13.38 -4.53
CA LYS A 289 4.44 14.83 -4.29
C LYS A 289 3.01 15.17 -3.94
N ASN A 290 2.05 14.42 -4.47
CA ASN A 290 0.61 14.66 -4.27
C ASN A 290 -0.03 13.74 -3.21
N ARG A 291 0.80 12.99 -2.45
CA ARG A 291 0.31 12.08 -1.41
C ARG A 291 0.20 12.79 -0.07
N ASN A 292 -0.74 12.34 0.74
CA ASN A 292 -1.04 12.92 2.06
C ASN A 292 -0.02 12.55 3.15
N TYR A 293 1.03 11.80 2.82
CA TYR A 293 2.06 11.32 3.74
C TYR A 293 3.29 12.22 3.74
N ARG A 294 4.11 12.09 4.78
CA ARG A 294 5.45 12.68 4.88
C ARG A 294 6.47 11.61 4.53
N PHE A 295 7.36 11.90 3.58
CA PHE A 295 8.33 10.94 3.07
C PHE A 295 9.75 11.32 3.46
N ILE A 296 10.49 10.36 4.05
CA ILE A 296 11.94 10.44 4.18
C ILE A 296 12.56 9.62 3.06
N ILE A 297 13.32 10.27 2.19
CA ILE A 297 14.17 9.62 1.21
C ILE A 297 15.47 9.29 1.94
N TYR A 298 15.67 8.01 2.21
CA TYR A 298 16.79 7.51 3.00
C TYR A 298 17.91 7.02 2.09
N MET A 299 19.13 7.52 2.34
CA MET A 299 20.33 7.19 1.62
C MET A 299 21.38 6.67 2.62
N ASP A 300 21.70 5.38 2.54
CA ASP A 300 22.69 4.77 3.42
C ASP A 300 24.10 4.88 2.85
N ASP A 301 25.06 5.12 3.72
CA ASP A 301 26.49 5.21 3.44
C ASP A 301 26.85 6.16 2.28
N LEU A 302 26.36 7.39 2.36
CA LEU A 302 26.53 8.39 1.33
C LEU A 302 27.98 8.91 1.31
N SER A 303 28.67 8.71 0.19
CA SER A 303 29.99 9.24 -0.11
C SER A 303 30.13 9.49 -1.60
N PHE A 304 30.83 10.55 -2.00
CA PHE A 304 31.07 10.90 -3.40
C PHE A 304 32.53 11.16 -3.67
N GLU A 305 32.93 10.94 -4.91
CA GLU A 305 34.13 11.52 -5.48
C GLU A 305 33.80 12.82 -6.24
N GLU A 306 34.76 13.71 -6.40
CA GLU A 306 34.57 15.11 -6.85
C GLU A 306 33.84 15.25 -8.21
N PHE A 307 33.87 14.22 -9.05
CA PHE A 307 33.33 14.26 -10.42
C PHE A 307 32.15 13.28 -10.67
N GLU A 308 31.58 12.68 -9.65
CA GLU A 308 30.51 11.70 -9.83
C GLU A 308 29.21 12.34 -10.34
N ILE A 309 28.58 11.68 -11.32
CA ILE A 309 27.30 12.11 -11.90
C ILE A 309 26.19 12.07 -10.86
N GLU A 310 26.23 11.08 -9.96
CA GLU A 310 25.29 10.87 -8.85
C GLU A 310 25.25 12.08 -7.92
N TYR A 311 26.40 12.69 -7.63
CA TYR A 311 26.47 13.93 -6.85
C TYR A 311 25.74 15.09 -7.54
N LYS A 312 25.89 15.23 -8.87
CA LYS A 312 25.20 16.27 -9.64
C LYS A 312 23.68 16.05 -9.62
N CYS A 313 23.23 14.80 -9.77
CA CYS A 313 21.80 14.45 -9.65
C CYS A 313 21.23 14.81 -8.29
N LEU A 314 21.92 14.42 -7.20
CA LEU A 314 21.51 14.76 -5.84
C LEU A 314 21.49 16.26 -5.60
N LYS A 315 22.51 16.98 -6.04
CA LYS A 315 22.58 18.44 -5.91
C LYS A 315 21.44 19.15 -6.65
N ALA A 316 21.11 18.69 -7.85
CA ALA A 316 20.00 19.25 -8.63
C ALA A 316 18.64 19.07 -7.88
N VAL A 317 18.42 17.93 -7.25
CA VAL A 317 17.23 17.65 -6.46
C VAL A 317 17.18 18.48 -5.17
N ILE A 318 18.32 18.60 -4.45
CA ILE A 318 18.39 19.37 -3.19
C ILE A 318 18.27 20.87 -3.44
N ALA A 319 18.92 21.38 -4.51
CA ALA A 319 18.92 22.81 -4.82
C ALA A 319 17.58 23.28 -5.41
N GLY A 320 16.73 22.37 -5.87
CA GLY A 320 15.50 22.68 -6.58
C GLY A 320 15.78 23.28 -7.96
N GLY A 321 15.13 22.71 -9.01
CA GLY A 321 15.07 23.34 -10.31
C GLY A 321 13.91 24.33 -10.37
N LEU A 322 13.26 24.49 -11.54
CA LEU A 322 12.01 25.25 -11.68
C LEU A 322 10.84 24.61 -10.86
N GLU A 323 10.86 23.31 -10.64
CA GLU A 323 9.96 22.63 -9.72
C GLU A 323 10.54 22.68 -8.31
N THR A 324 9.86 23.37 -7.40
CA THR A 324 10.25 23.39 -5.98
C THR A 324 10.11 22.00 -5.39
N LYS A 325 11.10 21.60 -4.56
CA LYS A 325 11.03 20.36 -3.78
C LYS A 325 9.68 20.32 -3.03
N PRO A 326 8.91 19.24 -3.12
CA PRO A 326 7.62 19.16 -2.41
C PRO A 326 7.85 19.19 -0.90
N ASP A 327 6.99 19.92 -0.20
CA ASP A 327 7.05 20.09 1.27
C ASP A 327 6.82 18.79 2.04
N ASN A 328 6.40 17.73 1.37
CA ASN A 328 6.14 16.43 1.97
C ASN A 328 7.32 15.46 1.90
N SER A 329 8.51 15.90 1.50
CA SER A 329 9.70 15.04 1.44
C SER A 329 10.94 15.68 2.04
N LEU A 330 11.72 14.88 2.78
CA LEU A 330 13.06 15.22 3.27
C LEU A 330 14.06 14.13 2.88
N ILE A 331 15.34 14.49 2.82
CA ILE A 331 16.44 13.55 2.62
C ILE A 331 17.13 13.31 3.96
N TYR A 332 17.21 12.06 4.37
CA TYR A 332 18.01 11.60 5.49
C TYR A 332 19.12 10.68 4.98
N ALA A 333 20.35 11.01 5.31
CA ALA A 333 21.51 10.24 4.85
C ALA A 333 22.40 9.83 6.01
N THR A 334 23.10 8.72 5.84
CA THR A 334 24.21 8.33 6.70
C THR A 334 25.53 8.44 5.94
N SER A 335 26.64 8.66 6.63
CA SER A 335 27.98 8.67 6.05
C SER A 335 29.04 8.31 7.10
N HIS A 336 30.16 7.78 6.64
CA HIS A 336 31.35 7.64 7.45
C HIS A 336 32.16 8.95 7.55
N ARG A 337 31.89 9.93 6.70
CA ARG A 337 32.58 11.21 6.62
C ARG A 337 31.63 12.38 6.89
N ARG A 338 32.16 13.43 7.52
CA ARG A 338 31.45 14.70 7.73
C ARG A 338 31.24 15.46 6.42
N HIS A 339 32.24 15.42 5.57
CA HIS A 339 32.19 16.00 4.23
C HIS A 339 31.97 14.86 3.24
N LEU A 340 30.97 14.99 2.38
CA LEU A 340 30.54 13.95 1.45
C LEU A 340 31.45 13.81 0.22
N ILE A 341 32.35 14.80 0.03
CA ILE A 341 33.38 14.86 -1.02
C ILE A 341 34.72 14.92 -0.33
#